data_33db4c927e07716bc35f9f7a9772cf61
#
_entry.id   33db4c927e07716bc35f9f7a9772cf61
#
_cell.length_a   1.000
_cell.length_b   1.000
_cell.length_c   1.000
_cell.angle_alpha   90.00
_cell.angle_beta   90.00
_cell.angle_gamma   90.00
#
_symmetry.space_group_name_H-M   'P 1'
#
loop_
_entity.id
_entity.type
_entity.pdbx_description
1 polymer ?
#
loop_
_entity_poly.entity_id
_entity_poly.type
_entity_poly.pdbx_seq_one_letter_code
_entity_poly.pdbx_strand_id
1 'polypeptide(L)'
;FIDQMPPGMRDTLYFKDDDSRLSFLQGNYVTLTNMSEKDMNRIVRYRLEPINISFQTTNPELRCKMLHNRFAGEALKKVDILYQGGIEMNGQIVLCRGVNDGEELERSIRDLTQYLPLLRSVSVVPVGLSKYRDGLYPLEPFTKEEAKEVIRTIEKWQKKVYAEYGIHFIHAGDEWYLLAEEEVPEEERYDGYLQLENGVGMLRLLFNEFEEGYAKLEDGVHQEEISLATAKLAYPYLERMAKKMEEKYKGLKVHTYCIRNDFFGERITVSG
;
A
#
# COMPACT_ATOMS: atom_id res chain seq x y z
N PHE A 1 12.93 0.05 0.20
CA PHE A 1 13.21 -1.07 -0.73
C PHE A 1 14.52 -0.88 -1.50
N ILE A 2 14.93 0.34 -1.84
CA ILE A 2 16.15 0.63 -2.64
C ILE A 2 17.42 -0.05 -2.09
N ASP A 3 17.61 -0.06 -0.76
CA ASP A 3 18.78 -0.68 -0.13
C ASP A 3 18.87 -2.22 -0.32
N GLN A 4 17.79 -2.83 -0.74
CA GLN A 4 17.70 -4.26 -1.00
C GLN A 4 17.44 -4.59 -2.50
N MET A 5 17.83 -3.67 -3.39
CA MET A 5 17.89 -3.90 -4.83
C MET A 5 19.08 -4.79 -5.20
N PRO A 6 18.99 -5.59 -6.27
CA PRO A 6 20.11 -6.37 -6.76
C PRO A 6 21.32 -5.50 -7.07
N PRO A 7 22.56 -5.91 -6.74
CA PRO A 7 23.74 -5.16 -7.11
C PRO A 7 24.00 -5.20 -8.64
N GLY A 8 24.67 -4.16 -9.16
CA GLY A 8 25.10 -4.12 -10.56
C GLY A 8 24.03 -3.70 -11.57
N MET A 9 22.92 -3.17 -11.12
CA MET A 9 21.95 -2.52 -12.00
C MET A 9 22.40 -1.08 -12.33
N ARG A 10 21.66 -0.40 -13.23
CA ARG A 10 21.99 1.01 -13.56
C ARG A 10 21.87 1.90 -12.33
N ASP A 11 22.78 2.86 -12.20
CA ASP A 11 22.92 3.72 -11.00
C ASP A 11 21.64 4.47 -10.63
N THR A 12 20.83 4.85 -11.63
CA THR A 12 19.57 5.57 -11.41
C THR A 12 18.54 4.79 -10.57
N LEU A 13 18.64 3.47 -10.50
CA LEU A 13 17.74 2.61 -9.70
C LEU A 13 18.08 2.62 -8.19
N TYR A 14 19.27 3.09 -7.84
CA TYR A 14 19.70 3.20 -6.43
C TYR A 14 19.51 4.60 -5.85
N PHE A 15 18.99 5.52 -6.65
CA PHE A 15 18.76 6.87 -6.22
C PHE A 15 17.57 6.93 -5.25
N LYS A 16 17.81 7.41 -4.04
CA LYS A 16 16.76 7.65 -3.03
C LYS A 16 16.16 9.02 -3.27
N ASP A 17 15.10 9.06 -4.07
CA ASP A 17 14.40 10.29 -4.36
C ASP A 17 13.27 10.54 -3.34
N ASP A 18 13.34 11.69 -2.68
CA ASP A 18 12.33 12.18 -1.73
C ASP A 18 11.84 13.58 -2.19
N ASP A 19 11.80 13.80 -3.49
CA ASP A 19 11.39 15.06 -4.10
C ASP A 19 9.87 15.21 -4.03
N SER A 20 9.41 16.25 -3.32
CA SER A 20 7.98 16.54 -3.16
C SER A 20 7.24 16.78 -4.48
N ARG A 21 7.93 17.19 -5.55
CA ARG A 21 7.32 17.34 -6.87
C ARG A 21 6.78 16.03 -7.42
N LEU A 22 7.44 14.92 -7.13
CA LEU A 22 6.99 13.60 -7.55
C LEU A 22 5.74 13.14 -6.78
N SER A 23 5.52 13.64 -5.56
CA SER A 23 4.27 13.40 -4.85
C SER A 23 3.07 13.94 -5.62
N PHE A 24 3.18 15.15 -6.15
CA PHE A 24 2.08 15.78 -6.91
C PHE A 24 1.95 15.28 -8.35
N LEU A 25 3.06 14.87 -8.98
CA LEU A 25 3.07 14.47 -10.38
C LEU A 25 2.84 12.98 -10.61
N GLN A 26 3.25 12.15 -9.66
CA GLN A 26 3.29 10.69 -9.80
C GLN A 26 2.74 9.92 -8.58
N GLY A 27 2.22 10.63 -7.58
CA GLY A 27 1.70 10.00 -6.37
C GLY A 27 2.76 9.45 -5.41
N ASN A 28 4.05 9.78 -5.58
CA ASN A 28 5.11 9.27 -4.72
C ASN A 28 4.94 9.71 -3.28
N TYR A 29 5.25 8.80 -2.34
CA TYR A 29 5.25 9.07 -0.90
C TYR A 29 6.58 9.68 -0.46
N VAL A 30 6.53 10.88 0.13
CA VAL A 30 7.70 11.61 0.62
C VAL A 30 7.83 11.56 2.13
N THR A 31 9.05 11.61 2.64
CA THR A 31 9.33 11.55 4.08
C THR A 31 9.28 12.91 4.78
N LEU A 32 9.18 13.99 4.03
CA LEU A 32 9.30 15.38 4.48
C LEU A 32 10.69 15.77 5.04
N THR A 33 11.66 14.86 5.04
CA THR A 33 12.96 15.10 5.70
C THR A 33 13.83 16.13 5.00
N ASN A 34 13.74 16.23 3.67
CA ASN A 34 14.54 17.11 2.83
C ASN A 34 13.81 18.40 2.39
N MET A 35 12.61 18.64 2.89
CA MET A 35 11.82 19.84 2.56
C MET A 35 12.16 21.00 3.45
N SER A 36 12.48 22.15 2.83
CA SER A 36 12.73 23.41 3.55
C SER A 36 11.42 24.12 3.92
N GLU A 37 11.49 25.10 4.81
CA GLU A 37 10.35 26.00 5.10
C GLU A 37 9.83 26.70 3.84
N LYS A 38 10.72 27.04 2.91
CA LYS A 38 10.34 27.63 1.61
C LYS A 38 9.49 26.68 0.78
N ASP A 39 9.82 25.38 0.80
CA ASP A 39 9.04 24.37 0.10
C ASP A 39 7.68 24.17 0.74
N MET A 40 7.62 24.13 2.08
CA MET A 40 6.37 24.06 2.82
C MET A 40 5.47 25.25 2.52
N ASN A 41 6.02 26.46 2.58
CA ASN A 41 5.28 27.69 2.26
C ASN A 41 4.79 27.71 0.80
N ARG A 42 5.56 27.15 -0.13
CA ARG A 42 5.14 27.03 -1.53
C ARG A 42 3.96 26.09 -1.66
N ILE A 43 3.97 24.91 -1.03
CA ILE A 43 2.88 23.93 -1.06
C ILE A 43 1.60 24.60 -0.55
N VAL A 44 1.65 25.24 0.62
CA VAL A 44 0.50 25.91 1.20
C VAL A 44 -0.01 27.07 0.31
N ARG A 45 0.91 27.91 -0.17
CA ARG A 45 0.55 29.08 -0.99
C ARG A 45 -0.12 28.71 -2.30
N TYR A 46 0.36 27.65 -2.97
CA TYR A 46 -0.14 27.23 -4.29
C TYR A 46 -1.17 26.11 -4.20
N ARG A 47 -1.52 25.68 -2.98
CA ARG A 47 -2.45 24.58 -2.71
C ARG A 47 -2.09 23.33 -3.52
N LEU A 48 -0.83 22.90 -3.37
CA LEU A 48 -0.34 21.69 -4.01
C LEU A 48 -0.82 20.49 -3.19
N GLU A 49 -1.92 19.88 -3.61
CA GLU A 49 -2.60 18.79 -2.91
C GLU A 49 -3.25 17.77 -3.85
N PRO A 50 -3.44 16.50 -3.44
CA PRO A 50 -2.98 15.98 -2.16
C PRO A 50 -1.45 15.78 -2.13
N ILE A 51 -0.83 15.85 -0.94
CA ILE A 51 0.55 15.39 -0.75
C ILE A 51 0.55 14.00 -0.10
N ASN A 52 1.35 13.09 -0.63
CA ASN A 52 1.47 11.73 -0.12
C ASN A 52 2.68 11.62 0.83
N ILE A 53 2.45 11.21 2.09
CA ILE A 53 3.44 11.24 3.16
C ILE A 53 3.75 9.84 3.66
N SER A 54 5.03 9.46 3.62
CA SER A 54 5.55 8.23 4.21
C SER A 54 5.82 8.46 5.70
N PHE A 55 4.89 8.05 6.55
CA PHE A 55 4.99 8.24 8.00
C PHE A 55 5.90 7.21 8.67
N GLN A 56 5.68 5.94 8.37
CA GLN A 56 6.26 4.75 9.01
C GLN A 56 5.86 4.60 10.49
N THR A 57 5.96 5.66 11.26
CA THR A 57 5.53 5.79 12.65
C THR A 57 5.44 7.26 13.03
N THR A 58 4.62 7.59 14.03
CA THR A 58 4.58 8.93 14.67
C THR A 58 5.53 9.04 15.85
N ASN A 59 6.20 7.96 16.26
CA ASN A 59 7.25 7.99 17.26
C ASN A 59 8.52 8.62 16.68
N PRO A 60 8.95 9.82 17.14
CA PRO A 60 10.07 10.55 16.52
C PRO A 60 11.39 9.78 16.59
N GLU A 61 11.65 9.12 17.71
CA GLU A 61 12.89 8.35 17.91
C GLU A 61 12.93 7.11 17.02
N LEU A 62 11.81 6.37 16.98
CA LEU A 62 11.69 5.20 16.14
C LEU A 62 11.78 5.58 14.66
N ARG A 63 11.14 6.68 14.27
CA ARG A 63 11.21 7.18 12.89
C ARG A 63 12.64 7.52 12.47
N CYS A 64 13.43 8.14 13.35
CA CYS A 64 14.85 8.38 13.09
C CYS A 64 15.63 7.08 12.85
N LYS A 65 15.34 6.04 13.62
CA LYS A 65 15.96 4.71 13.45
C LYS A 65 15.55 4.05 12.14
N MET A 66 14.24 4.02 11.85
CA MET A 66 13.71 3.38 10.64
C MET A 66 14.19 4.04 9.35
N LEU A 67 14.22 5.36 9.31
CA LEU A 67 14.66 6.11 8.12
C LEU A 67 16.18 6.33 8.08
N HIS A 68 16.91 5.88 9.10
CA HIS A 68 18.33 6.12 9.28
C HIS A 68 18.71 7.60 9.09
N ASN A 69 17.87 8.48 9.62
CA ASN A 69 17.97 9.93 9.47
C ASN A 69 17.62 10.63 10.79
N ARG A 70 18.61 11.31 11.38
CA ARG A 70 18.45 12.00 12.66
C ARG A 70 17.43 13.13 12.67
N PHE A 71 17.04 13.64 11.50
CA PHE A 71 16.04 14.70 11.35
C PHE A 71 14.62 14.17 11.07
N ALA A 72 14.46 12.86 10.93
CA ALA A 72 13.18 12.27 10.54
C ALA A 72 12.07 12.47 11.58
N GLY A 73 12.43 12.48 12.87
CA GLY A 73 11.48 12.77 13.96
C GLY A 73 10.98 14.22 13.93
N GLU A 74 11.91 15.18 13.74
CA GLU A 74 11.56 16.60 13.61
C GLU A 74 10.70 16.88 12.37
N ALA A 75 10.92 16.15 11.29
CA ALA A 75 10.16 16.31 10.05
C ALA A 75 8.65 16.06 10.22
N LEU A 76 8.23 15.33 11.26
CA LEU A 76 6.80 15.14 11.57
C LEU A 76 6.09 16.46 11.86
N LYS A 77 6.76 17.46 12.42
CA LYS A 77 6.19 18.80 12.69
C LYS A 77 5.75 19.53 11.41
N LYS A 78 6.27 19.13 10.26
CA LYS A 78 5.84 19.72 8.97
C LYS A 78 4.42 19.30 8.60
N VAL A 79 3.91 18.22 9.15
CA VAL A 79 2.50 17.81 8.97
C VAL A 79 1.57 18.83 9.60
N ASP A 80 1.96 19.41 10.74
CA ASP A 80 1.18 20.49 11.38
C ASP A 80 1.07 21.73 10.48
N ILE A 81 2.16 22.07 9.76
CA ILE A 81 2.19 23.19 8.81
C ILE A 81 1.22 22.93 7.65
N LEU A 82 1.24 21.70 7.09
CA LEU A 82 0.33 21.32 6.01
C LEU A 82 -1.12 21.34 6.47
N TYR A 83 -1.40 20.77 7.64
CA TYR A 83 -2.73 20.73 8.22
C TYR A 83 -3.27 22.16 8.50
N GLN A 84 -2.49 23.03 9.15
CA GLN A 84 -2.83 24.42 9.38
C GLN A 84 -3.00 25.21 8.08
N GLY A 85 -2.24 24.85 7.06
CA GLY A 85 -2.33 25.40 5.71
C GLY A 85 -3.54 24.91 4.90
N GLY A 86 -4.32 23.97 5.45
CA GLY A 86 -5.50 23.41 4.79
C GLY A 86 -5.18 22.49 3.62
N ILE A 87 -4.02 21.82 3.64
CA ILE A 87 -3.57 20.94 2.55
C ILE A 87 -4.05 19.51 2.78
N GLU A 88 -4.70 18.94 1.76
CA GLU A 88 -5.08 17.52 1.76
C GLU A 88 -3.85 16.61 1.70
N MET A 89 -3.91 15.55 2.48
CA MET A 89 -2.79 14.60 2.63
C MET A 89 -3.29 13.15 2.50
N ASN A 90 -2.42 12.27 2.00
CA ASN A 90 -2.55 10.82 2.17
C ASN A 90 -1.31 10.30 2.90
N GLY A 91 -1.49 9.29 3.72
CA GLY A 91 -0.43 8.69 4.51
C GLY A 91 -0.11 7.25 4.10
N GLN A 92 1.12 6.83 4.36
CA GLN A 92 1.53 5.43 4.24
C GLN A 92 2.35 5.02 5.46
N ILE A 93 2.08 3.83 5.95
CA ILE A 93 2.87 3.13 6.95
C ILE A 93 3.34 1.81 6.35
N VAL A 94 4.65 1.69 6.08
CA VAL A 94 5.26 0.39 5.77
C VAL A 94 5.53 -0.31 7.09
N LEU A 95 4.79 -1.39 7.35
CA LEU A 95 4.83 -2.10 8.62
C LEU A 95 5.94 -3.15 8.63
N CYS A 96 6.81 -3.05 9.63
CA CYS A 96 7.93 -3.95 9.86
C CYS A 96 7.70 -4.73 11.15
N ARG A 97 7.65 -6.06 11.05
CA ARG A 97 7.41 -6.97 12.17
C ARG A 97 8.40 -6.74 13.31
N GLY A 98 7.88 -6.56 14.53
CA GLY A 98 8.67 -6.32 15.74
C GLY A 98 9.37 -4.95 15.79
N VAL A 99 8.99 -4.01 14.91
CA VAL A 99 9.59 -2.67 14.86
C VAL A 99 8.55 -1.58 15.08
N ASN A 100 7.59 -1.42 14.16
CA ASN A 100 6.55 -0.39 14.24
C ASN A 100 5.12 -0.96 14.23
N ASP A 101 4.98 -2.26 14.50
CA ASP A 101 3.72 -2.99 14.67
C ASP A 101 3.16 -2.89 16.11
N GLY A 102 2.09 -3.60 16.38
CA GLY A 102 1.46 -3.66 17.71
C GLY A 102 1.12 -2.27 18.28
N GLU A 103 1.65 -1.97 19.47
CA GLU A 103 1.39 -0.70 20.16
C GLU A 103 1.88 0.53 19.40
N GLU A 104 2.97 0.43 18.64
CA GLU A 104 3.48 1.52 17.81
C GLU A 104 2.57 1.81 16.61
N LEU A 105 1.95 0.79 16.03
CA LEU A 105 0.91 0.98 15.01
C LEU A 105 -0.33 1.65 15.61
N GLU A 106 -0.84 1.16 16.72
CA GLU A 106 -1.97 1.75 17.46
C GLU A 106 -1.71 3.22 17.82
N ARG A 107 -0.50 3.53 18.29
CA ARG A 107 -0.05 4.88 18.57
C ARG A 107 -0.09 5.74 17.31
N SER A 108 0.52 5.25 16.22
CA SER A 108 0.59 6.00 14.95
C SER A 108 -0.80 6.29 14.39
N ILE A 109 -1.71 5.32 14.40
CA ILE A 109 -3.08 5.53 13.94
C ILE A 109 -3.77 6.60 14.81
N ARG A 110 -3.69 6.48 16.14
CA ARG A 110 -4.29 7.44 17.07
C ARG A 110 -3.77 8.85 16.84
N ASP A 111 -2.44 9.01 16.74
CA ASP A 111 -1.82 10.31 16.57
C ASP A 111 -2.17 10.93 15.21
N LEU A 112 -2.34 10.13 14.16
CA LEU A 112 -2.70 10.60 12.83
C LEU A 112 -4.18 11.03 12.73
N THR A 113 -5.08 10.55 13.59
CA THR A 113 -6.50 10.99 13.58
C THR A 113 -6.66 12.47 13.88
N GLN A 114 -5.69 13.12 14.53
CA GLN A 114 -5.72 14.56 14.79
C GLN A 114 -5.71 15.44 13.52
N TYR A 115 -5.26 14.87 12.39
CA TYR A 115 -5.19 15.57 11.11
C TYR A 115 -6.43 15.37 10.23
N LEU A 116 -7.45 14.69 10.73
CA LEU A 116 -8.74 14.59 10.06
C LEU A 116 -9.43 15.98 9.99
N PRO A 117 -10.15 16.31 8.92
CA PRO A 117 -10.39 15.49 7.71
C PRO A 117 -9.34 15.69 6.60
N LEU A 118 -8.30 16.51 6.80
CA LEU A 118 -7.32 16.84 5.77
C LEU A 118 -6.35 15.68 5.45
N LEU A 119 -6.01 14.86 6.43
CA LEU A 119 -5.39 13.56 6.17
C LEU A 119 -6.51 12.58 5.80
N ARG A 120 -6.74 12.43 4.49
CA ARG A 120 -7.91 11.74 3.95
C ARG A 120 -7.86 10.23 4.12
N SER A 121 -6.67 9.67 3.99
CA SER A 121 -6.47 8.22 4.13
C SER A 121 -5.06 7.88 4.57
N VAL A 122 -4.91 6.74 5.25
CA VAL A 122 -3.60 6.15 5.58
C VAL A 122 -3.62 4.68 5.19
N SER A 123 -2.69 4.26 4.32
CA SER A 123 -2.47 2.85 4.01
C SER A 123 -1.45 2.22 4.94
N VAL A 124 -1.72 1.00 5.36
CA VAL A 124 -0.76 0.14 6.07
C VAL A 124 -0.42 -1.02 5.15
N VAL A 125 0.85 -1.12 4.75
CA VAL A 125 1.34 -2.17 3.86
C VAL A 125 2.47 -2.95 4.51
N PRO A 126 2.61 -4.26 4.29
CA PRO A 126 3.73 -5.01 4.83
C PRO A 126 5.04 -4.64 4.13
N VAL A 127 6.14 -4.72 4.85
CA VAL A 127 7.46 -4.51 4.27
C VAL A 127 7.81 -5.62 3.27
N GLY A 128 8.17 -5.26 2.04
CA GLY A 128 8.71 -6.19 1.06
C GLY A 128 10.17 -6.57 1.40
N LEU A 129 10.49 -7.86 1.43
CA LEU A 129 11.80 -8.39 1.80
C LEU A 129 12.43 -9.15 0.62
N SER A 130 13.40 -8.54 -0.07
CA SER A 130 14.15 -9.22 -1.12
C SER A 130 15.24 -10.14 -0.56
N LYS A 131 15.84 -10.95 -1.41
CA LYS A 131 17.01 -11.79 -1.04
C LYS A 131 18.32 -11.01 -0.87
N TYR A 132 18.36 -9.73 -1.29
CA TYR A 132 19.55 -8.87 -1.26
C TYR A 132 19.58 -8.03 0.02
N ARG A 133 19.68 -8.70 1.17
CA ARG A 133 19.58 -8.02 2.48
C ARG A 133 20.83 -8.17 3.34
N ASP A 134 21.93 -8.58 2.76
CA ASP A 134 23.20 -8.75 3.49
C ASP A 134 23.64 -7.39 4.08
N GLY A 135 23.92 -7.40 5.39
CA GLY A 135 24.31 -6.18 6.12
C GLY A 135 23.20 -5.18 6.45
N LEU A 136 21.94 -5.42 6.01
CA LEU A 136 20.79 -4.63 6.40
C LEU A 136 20.19 -5.09 7.73
N TYR A 137 19.41 -4.20 8.36
CA TYR A 137 18.69 -4.53 9.59
C TYR A 137 17.86 -5.80 9.40
N PRO A 138 17.98 -6.80 10.28
CA PRO A 138 17.26 -8.06 10.13
C PRO A 138 15.75 -7.85 10.32
N LEU A 139 14.99 -8.18 9.28
CA LEU A 139 13.53 -8.15 9.29
C LEU A 139 13.01 -9.53 8.89
N GLU A 140 11.92 -9.93 9.52
CA GLU A 140 11.20 -11.16 9.16
C GLU A 140 9.80 -10.81 8.62
N PRO A 141 9.26 -11.62 7.71
CA PRO A 141 7.90 -11.44 7.21
C PRO A 141 6.89 -11.71 8.33
N PHE A 142 5.70 -11.14 8.18
CA PHE A 142 4.57 -11.44 9.05
C PHE A 142 4.06 -12.86 8.80
N THR A 143 3.63 -13.51 9.87
CA THR A 143 2.90 -14.76 9.80
C THR A 143 1.42 -14.50 9.50
N LYS A 144 0.69 -15.54 9.12
CA LYS A 144 -0.75 -15.49 8.91
C LYS A 144 -1.51 -14.94 10.13
N GLU A 145 -1.18 -15.41 11.32
CA GLU A 145 -1.85 -14.99 12.55
C GLU A 145 -1.55 -13.53 12.90
N GLU A 146 -0.32 -13.09 12.70
CA GLU A 146 0.06 -11.69 12.88
C GLU A 146 -0.64 -10.77 11.84
N ALA A 147 -0.79 -11.22 10.59
CA ALA A 147 -1.55 -10.48 9.58
C ALA A 147 -3.02 -10.29 10.00
N LYS A 148 -3.66 -11.31 10.57
CA LYS A 148 -5.01 -11.19 11.14
C LYS A 148 -5.08 -10.19 12.29
N GLU A 149 -4.05 -10.10 13.11
CA GLU A 149 -3.99 -9.11 14.20
C GLU A 149 -3.88 -7.68 13.67
N VAL A 150 -3.07 -7.48 12.62
CA VAL A 150 -2.98 -6.19 11.93
C VAL A 150 -4.34 -5.78 11.34
N ILE A 151 -5.02 -6.69 10.64
CA ILE A 151 -6.36 -6.45 10.08
C ILE A 151 -7.34 -6.06 11.20
N ARG A 152 -7.40 -6.83 12.29
CA ARG A 152 -8.29 -6.53 13.44
C ARG A 152 -8.01 -5.17 14.06
N THR A 153 -6.74 -4.79 14.18
CA THR A 153 -6.34 -3.47 14.68
C THR A 153 -6.85 -2.36 13.77
N ILE A 154 -6.65 -2.50 12.47
CA ILE A 154 -7.11 -1.53 11.47
C ILE A 154 -8.63 -1.43 11.49
N GLU A 155 -9.36 -2.55 11.46
CA GLU A 155 -10.82 -2.57 11.48
C GLU A 155 -11.43 -1.95 12.74
N LYS A 156 -10.81 -2.16 13.90
CA LYS A 156 -11.18 -1.50 15.15
C LYS A 156 -11.11 0.03 15.02
N TRP A 157 -10.04 0.53 14.42
CA TRP A 157 -9.88 1.97 14.18
C TRP A 157 -10.83 2.50 13.09
N GLN A 158 -11.04 1.75 12.02
CA GLN A 158 -12.03 2.10 10.98
C GLN A 158 -13.42 2.30 11.61
N LYS A 159 -13.89 1.35 12.41
CA LYS A 159 -15.19 1.45 13.09
C LYS A 159 -15.29 2.70 13.95
N LYS A 160 -14.23 3.02 14.70
CA LYS A 160 -14.17 4.20 15.57
C LYS A 160 -14.22 5.49 14.76
N VAL A 161 -13.38 5.63 13.74
CA VAL A 161 -13.30 6.85 12.94
C VAL A 161 -14.56 7.01 12.08
N TYR A 162 -15.10 5.93 11.52
CA TYR A 162 -16.33 5.98 10.74
C TYR A 162 -17.53 6.49 11.56
N ALA A 163 -17.63 6.07 12.82
CA ALA A 163 -18.71 6.54 13.70
C ALA A 163 -18.65 8.04 13.98
N GLU A 164 -17.47 8.66 13.91
CA GLU A 164 -17.27 10.07 14.23
C GLU A 164 -17.22 10.96 12.97
N TYR A 165 -16.57 10.46 11.89
CA TYR A 165 -16.26 11.25 10.69
C TYR A 165 -16.95 10.75 9.42
N GLY A 166 -17.54 9.55 9.41
CA GLY A 166 -18.18 8.96 8.23
C GLY A 166 -17.21 8.46 7.16
N ILE A 167 -15.93 8.29 7.51
CA ILE A 167 -14.87 7.72 6.65
C ILE A 167 -14.11 6.62 7.38
N HIS A 168 -13.53 5.68 6.65
CA HIS A 168 -12.76 4.59 7.26
C HIS A 168 -11.32 4.99 7.59
N PHE A 169 -10.77 5.94 6.86
CA PHE A 169 -9.50 6.61 7.15
C PHE A 169 -8.25 5.74 7.02
N ILE A 170 -8.15 4.64 7.82
CA ILE A 170 -6.99 3.74 7.84
C ILE A 170 -7.32 2.45 7.11
N HIS A 171 -6.45 2.03 6.19
CA HIS A 171 -6.72 0.88 5.34
C HIS A 171 -5.56 -0.12 5.35
N ALA A 172 -5.89 -1.39 5.50
CA ALA A 172 -4.96 -2.48 5.23
C ALA A 172 -4.79 -2.66 3.72
N GLY A 173 -3.56 -2.74 3.24
CA GLY A 173 -3.30 -3.17 1.87
C GLY A 173 -3.83 -4.59 1.61
N ASP A 174 -4.18 -4.89 0.37
CA ASP A 174 -4.76 -6.18 -0.01
C ASP A 174 -3.86 -7.35 0.38
N GLU A 175 -2.55 -7.15 0.39
CA GLU A 175 -1.58 -8.16 0.80
C GLU A 175 -1.81 -8.69 2.22
N TRP A 176 -2.33 -7.88 3.15
CA TRP A 176 -2.67 -8.36 4.50
C TRP A 176 -3.76 -9.41 4.49
N TYR A 177 -4.82 -9.19 3.69
CA TYR A 177 -5.94 -10.15 3.56
C TYR A 177 -5.46 -11.45 2.91
N LEU A 178 -4.57 -11.35 1.90
CA LEU A 178 -3.97 -12.51 1.25
C LEU A 178 -3.08 -13.32 2.19
N LEU A 179 -2.25 -12.64 3.00
CA LEU A 179 -1.41 -13.29 4.02
C LEU A 179 -2.23 -13.94 5.13
N ALA A 180 -3.34 -13.30 5.51
CA ALA A 180 -4.27 -13.80 6.51
C ALA A 180 -5.16 -14.94 6.00
N GLU A 181 -5.22 -15.16 4.68
CA GLU A 181 -6.21 -16.00 3.99
C GLU A 181 -7.64 -15.58 4.34
N GLU A 182 -7.89 -14.28 4.37
CA GLU A 182 -9.19 -13.66 4.59
C GLU A 182 -9.66 -12.95 3.32
N GLU A 183 -10.98 -12.79 3.19
CA GLU A 183 -11.55 -12.07 2.06
C GLU A 183 -11.31 -10.56 2.19
N VAL A 184 -11.03 -9.90 1.06
CA VAL A 184 -10.92 -8.44 1.03
C VAL A 184 -12.28 -7.78 1.32
N PRO A 185 -12.30 -6.62 1.99
CA PRO A 185 -13.53 -5.90 2.32
C PRO A 185 -14.40 -5.58 1.11
N GLU A 186 -15.68 -5.30 1.37
CA GLU A 186 -16.60 -4.77 0.36
C GLU A 186 -16.23 -3.32 -0.02
N GLU A 187 -16.70 -2.88 -1.18
CA GLU A 187 -16.33 -1.62 -1.83
C GLU A 187 -16.52 -0.39 -0.93
N GLU A 188 -17.60 -0.36 -0.17
CA GLU A 188 -17.96 0.75 0.71
C GLU A 188 -16.90 1.05 1.77
N ARG A 189 -16.04 0.08 2.08
CA ARG A 189 -14.97 0.23 3.08
C ARG A 189 -13.72 0.92 2.56
N TYR A 190 -13.64 1.21 1.26
CA TYR A 190 -12.45 1.80 0.65
C TYR A 190 -12.55 3.32 0.42
N ASP A 191 -13.68 3.95 0.80
CA ASP A 191 -13.89 5.41 0.69
C ASP A 191 -13.59 5.97 -0.71
N GLY A 192 -13.91 5.20 -1.77
CA GLY A 192 -13.65 5.59 -3.16
C GLY A 192 -12.22 5.29 -3.65
N TYR A 193 -11.52 4.36 -3.01
CA TYR A 193 -10.22 3.84 -3.47
C TYR A 193 -9.08 4.86 -3.51
N LEU A 194 -8.99 5.72 -2.50
CA LEU A 194 -7.98 6.80 -2.41
C LEU A 194 -6.52 6.33 -2.43
N GLN A 195 -6.28 5.05 -2.16
CA GLN A 195 -4.94 4.45 -2.05
C GLN A 195 -4.75 3.26 -2.99
N LEU A 196 -5.46 3.23 -4.12
CA LEU A 196 -5.45 2.10 -5.06
C LEU A 196 -4.02 1.74 -5.52
N GLU A 197 -3.24 2.74 -5.92
CA GLU A 197 -1.85 2.55 -6.38
C GLU A 197 -0.91 2.03 -5.28
N ASN A 198 -1.34 2.13 -4.02
CA ASN A 198 -0.62 1.60 -2.86
C ASN A 198 -1.12 0.20 -2.44
N GLY A 199 -1.85 -0.47 -3.30
CA GLY A 199 -2.35 -1.83 -3.10
C GLY A 199 -3.51 -1.93 -2.11
N VAL A 200 -4.34 -0.89 -2.01
CA VAL A 200 -5.54 -0.87 -1.15
C VAL A 200 -6.78 -0.94 -2.02
N GLY A 201 -7.47 -2.06 -2.00
CA GLY A 201 -8.73 -2.28 -2.72
C GLY A 201 -8.58 -2.65 -4.20
N MET A 202 -7.37 -2.90 -4.69
CA MET A 202 -7.15 -3.34 -6.08
C MET A 202 -7.89 -4.64 -6.40
N LEU A 203 -7.86 -5.60 -5.47
CA LEU A 203 -8.54 -6.88 -5.65
C LEU A 203 -10.05 -6.72 -5.65
N ARG A 204 -10.60 -5.92 -4.74
CA ARG A 204 -12.05 -5.66 -4.71
C ARG A 204 -12.51 -5.00 -6.00
N LEU A 205 -11.79 -3.98 -6.47
CA LEU A 205 -12.09 -3.31 -7.73
C LEU A 205 -12.03 -4.29 -8.90
N LEU A 206 -10.97 -5.10 -8.99
CA LEU A 206 -10.85 -6.14 -10.00
C LEU A 206 -12.03 -7.13 -9.98
N PHE A 207 -12.47 -7.56 -8.79
CA PHE A 207 -13.61 -8.48 -8.66
C PHE A 207 -14.90 -7.84 -9.14
N ASN A 208 -15.16 -6.61 -8.72
CA ASN A 208 -16.37 -5.89 -9.10
C ASN A 208 -16.40 -5.65 -10.62
N GLU A 209 -15.33 -5.15 -11.22
CA GLU A 209 -15.22 -4.94 -12.67
C GLU A 209 -15.35 -6.24 -13.46
N PHE A 210 -14.73 -7.32 -12.97
CA PHE A 210 -14.86 -8.64 -13.59
C PHE A 210 -16.32 -9.14 -13.57
N GLU A 211 -17.00 -9.10 -12.41
CA GLU A 211 -18.39 -9.54 -12.30
C GLU A 211 -19.34 -8.69 -13.14
N GLU A 212 -19.16 -7.38 -13.15
CA GLU A 212 -19.93 -6.47 -14.00
C GLU A 212 -19.71 -6.76 -15.50
N GLY A 213 -18.45 -6.96 -15.89
CA GLY A 213 -18.11 -7.32 -17.25
C GLY A 213 -18.69 -8.68 -17.64
N TYR A 214 -18.49 -9.67 -16.77
CA TYR A 214 -18.99 -11.03 -16.98
C TYR A 214 -20.52 -11.09 -17.13
N ALA A 215 -21.25 -10.31 -16.34
CA ALA A 215 -22.71 -10.25 -16.43
C ALA A 215 -23.24 -9.67 -17.76
N LYS A 216 -22.44 -8.83 -18.44
CA LYS A 216 -22.78 -8.23 -19.73
C LYS A 216 -22.45 -9.12 -20.94
N LEU A 217 -21.65 -10.15 -20.72
CA LEU A 217 -21.23 -11.06 -21.79
C LEU A 217 -22.39 -12.02 -22.16
N GLU A 218 -22.63 -12.17 -23.46
CA GLU A 218 -23.55 -13.18 -23.98
C GLU A 218 -22.86 -14.56 -24.01
N ASP A 219 -23.64 -15.63 -23.85
CA ASP A 219 -23.11 -16.99 -24.00
C ASP A 219 -22.69 -17.22 -25.46
N GLY A 220 -21.58 -17.92 -25.64
CA GLY A 220 -21.03 -18.10 -26.99
C GLY A 220 -20.08 -19.28 -27.11
N VAL A 221 -19.61 -19.49 -28.34
CA VAL A 221 -18.54 -20.45 -28.65
C VAL A 221 -17.33 -19.65 -29.10
N HIS A 222 -16.25 -19.72 -28.33
CA HIS A 222 -14.97 -19.12 -28.66
C HIS A 222 -13.92 -20.23 -28.73
N GLN A 223 -13.27 -20.38 -29.86
CA GLN A 223 -12.18 -21.33 -30.06
C GLN A 223 -10.84 -20.59 -29.95
N GLU A 224 -10.55 -20.09 -28.77
CA GLU A 224 -9.36 -19.29 -28.50
C GLU A 224 -8.61 -19.86 -27.31
N GLU A 225 -7.30 -19.68 -27.32
CA GLU A 225 -6.42 -19.98 -26.18
C GLU A 225 -5.80 -18.69 -25.67
N ILE A 226 -5.97 -18.40 -24.37
CA ILE A 226 -5.44 -17.21 -23.70
C ILE A 226 -4.46 -17.65 -22.65
N SER A 227 -3.32 -16.96 -22.54
CA SER A 227 -2.34 -17.17 -21.49
C SER A 227 -2.31 -15.97 -20.53
N LEU A 228 -2.52 -16.22 -19.25
CA LEU A 228 -2.44 -15.23 -18.18
C LEU A 228 -1.28 -15.58 -17.25
N ALA A 229 -0.38 -14.64 -17.03
CA ALA A 229 0.74 -14.80 -16.11
C ALA A 229 0.60 -13.82 -14.93
N THR A 230 0.79 -14.32 -13.72
CA THR A 230 0.71 -13.50 -12.51
C THR A 230 1.62 -14.05 -11.41
N ALA A 231 1.84 -13.26 -10.37
CA ALA A 231 2.60 -13.71 -9.21
C ALA A 231 1.76 -14.54 -8.23
N LYS A 232 2.43 -15.12 -7.26
CA LYS A 232 1.88 -16.11 -6.32
C LYS A 232 0.61 -15.65 -5.59
N LEU A 233 0.56 -14.40 -5.15
CA LEU A 233 -0.58 -13.91 -4.36
C LEU A 233 -1.86 -13.76 -5.19
N ALA A 234 -1.77 -13.23 -6.40
CA ALA A 234 -2.94 -13.02 -7.27
C ALA A 234 -3.35 -14.28 -8.04
N TYR A 235 -2.48 -15.28 -8.14
CA TYR A 235 -2.71 -16.50 -8.93
C TYR A 235 -4.04 -17.20 -8.63
N PRO A 236 -4.42 -17.49 -7.36
CA PRO A 236 -5.67 -18.22 -7.06
C PRO A 236 -6.92 -17.47 -7.54
N TYR A 237 -6.87 -16.15 -7.56
CA TYR A 237 -8.00 -15.32 -7.99
C TYR A 237 -8.14 -15.31 -9.51
N LEU A 238 -7.03 -15.13 -10.23
CA LEU A 238 -7.05 -15.20 -11.69
C LEU A 238 -7.43 -16.60 -12.20
N GLU A 239 -6.99 -17.64 -11.51
CA GLU A 239 -7.40 -19.02 -11.85
C GLU A 239 -8.91 -19.21 -11.71
N ARG A 240 -9.53 -18.68 -10.65
CA ARG A 240 -10.99 -18.73 -10.48
C ARG A 240 -11.74 -17.97 -11.57
N MET A 241 -11.24 -16.76 -11.92
CA MET A 241 -11.84 -15.97 -13.02
C MET A 241 -11.69 -16.68 -14.36
N ALA A 242 -10.54 -17.28 -14.64
CA ALA A 242 -10.29 -18.05 -15.85
C ALA A 242 -11.29 -19.23 -15.99
N LYS A 243 -11.45 -20.02 -14.92
CA LYS A 243 -12.43 -21.13 -14.90
C LYS A 243 -13.85 -20.65 -15.16
N LYS A 244 -14.25 -19.53 -14.55
CA LYS A 244 -15.59 -18.94 -14.77
C LYS A 244 -15.79 -18.53 -16.22
N MET A 245 -14.75 -18.01 -16.90
CA MET A 245 -14.80 -17.68 -18.32
C MET A 245 -14.89 -18.94 -19.21
N GLU A 246 -14.13 -19.98 -18.89
CA GLU A 246 -14.20 -21.27 -19.62
C GLU A 246 -15.55 -21.96 -19.49
N GLU A 247 -16.21 -21.84 -18.33
CA GLU A 247 -17.56 -22.36 -18.12
C GLU A 247 -18.61 -21.65 -18.99
N LYS A 248 -18.43 -20.34 -19.21
CA LYS A 248 -19.32 -19.53 -20.05
C LYS A 248 -19.10 -19.75 -21.53
N TYR A 249 -17.86 -19.87 -21.97
CA TYR A 249 -17.51 -19.94 -23.38
C TYR A 249 -16.98 -21.32 -23.78
N LYS A 250 -17.80 -22.11 -24.49
CA LYS A 250 -17.39 -23.40 -25.03
C LYS A 250 -16.24 -23.25 -26.02
N GLY A 251 -15.12 -23.93 -25.75
CA GLY A 251 -13.92 -23.91 -26.60
C GLY A 251 -12.87 -22.88 -26.21
N LEU A 252 -13.19 -21.95 -25.31
CA LEU A 252 -12.19 -21.08 -24.70
C LEU A 252 -11.30 -21.90 -23.76
N LYS A 253 -9.98 -21.71 -23.86
CA LYS A 253 -9.01 -22.23 -22.90
C LYS A 253 -8.19 -21.11 -22.33
N VAL A 254 -8.13 -21.03 -21.01
CA VAL A 254 -7.34 -20.01 -20.30
C VAL A 254 -6.25 -20.67 -19.47
N HIS A 255 -5.03 -20.55 -19.95
CA HIS A 255 -3.84 -21.05 -19.26
C HIS A 255 -3.36 -20.03 -18.24
N THR A 256 -3.42 -20.36 -16.96
CA THR A 256 -2.93 -19.49 -15.89
C THR A 256 -1.56 -19.95 -15.42
N TYR A 257 -0.61 -19.02 -15.34
CA TYR A 257 0.78 -19.31 -14.95
C TYR A 257 1.12 -18.52 -13.66
N CYS A 258 1.53 -19.26 -12.64
CA CYS A 258 2.06 -18.67 -11.41
C CYS A 258 3.56 -18.40 -11.59
N ILE A 259 3.95 -17.14 -11.69
CA ILE A 259 5.34 -16.73 -11.88
C ILE A 259 6.00 -16.56 -10.52
N ARG A 260 7.09 -17.32 -10.30
CA ARG A 260 7.94 -17.16 -9.13
C ARG A 260 8.88 -15.98 -9.33
N ASN A 261 9.00 -15.12 -8.32
CA ASN A 261 9.93 -14.00 -8.36
C ASN A 261 11.35 -14.44 -7.98
N ASP A 262 12.10 -14.97 -8.95
CA ASP A 262 13.49 -15.37 -8.75
C ASP A 262 14.44 -14.17 -8.71
N PHE A 263 14.03 -13.04 -9.27
CA PHE A 263 14.87 -11.85 -9.33
C PHE A 263 15.03 -11.22 -7.94
N PHE A 264 13.95 -10.93 -7.23
CA PHE A 264 14.00 -10.42 -5.87
C PHE A 264 13.99 -11.50 -4.79
N GLY A 265 13.63 -12.72 -5.13
CA GLY A 265 13.55 -13.87 -4.22
C GLY A 265 12.12 -14.25 -3.83
N GLU A 266 11.96 -15.48 -3.34
CA GLU A 266 10.64 -16.10 -3.10
C GLU A 266 9.78 -15.41 -2.02
N ARG A 267 10.39 -14.58 -1.17
CA ARG A 267 9.66 -13.77 -0.17
C ARG A 267 8.92 -12.60 -0.80
N ILE A 268 9.24 -12.23 -2.03
CA ILE A 268 8.48 -11.26 -2.83
C ILE A 268 7.42 -12.02 -3.60
N THR A 269 6.20 -11.91 -3.14
CA THR A 269 5.05 -12.68 -3.63
C THR A 269 4.24 -11.97 -4.69
N VAL A 270 4.59 -10.71 -4.96
CA VAL A 270 4.03 -9.89 -6.03
C VAL A 270 5.00 -9.81 -7.20
N SER A 271 4.47 -9.72 -8.42
CA SER A 271 5.26 -9.37 -9.59
C SER A 271 5.34 -7.85 -9.67
N GLY A 272 6.54 -7.33 -9.62
CA GLY A 272 6.77 -5.90 -9.87
C GLY A 272 6.68 -5.57 -11.35
#